data_e80e48498c38543e444c20c98dcea2c7
#
_entry.id   e80e48498c38543e444c20c98dcea2c7
#
_cell.length_a   1.000
_cell.length_b   1.000
_cell.length_c   1.000
_cell.angle_alpha   90.00
_cell.angle_beta   90.00
_cell.angle_gamma   90.00
#
_symmetry.space_group_name_H-M   'P 1'
#
loop_
_entity.id
_entity.type
_entity.pdbx_description
1 polymer ?
#
loop_
_entity_poly.entity_id
_entity_poly.type
_entity_poly.pdbx_seq_one_letter_code
_entity_poly.pdbx_strand_id
1 'polypeptide(L)'
;MCIFCEIVNTPSNTEEFPENVIIDETEHFYVKAALGQFIDGYVLINSKKHLPNYSFLESINQFNELESLISKTKCNLSKILDINEFLIFEHGSINKLCFNTGCNAKCIDHAHLHIIPTQIDILQQLQSQFSYIQLKSHLEVQDFRTKSYIYYQSSRSKSKHIFNVTNFIPSQFVRQLICKKLEMPDNWNWSLYPYREKIKDFNSIYMKHSEKMRQAIKGLPHS
;
A
#
# COMPACT_ATOMS: atom_id res chain seq x y z
N MET A 1 -8.56 11.82 -15.23
CA MET A 1 -7.52 10.83 -15.51
C MET A 1 -7.00 10.30 -14.16
N CYS A 2 -6.63 9.04 -14.04
CA CYS A 2 -6.17 8.44 -12.78
C CYS A 2 -4.66 8.60 -12.66
N ILE A 3 -4.17 9.24 -11.60
CA ILE A 3 -2.75 9.51 -11.39
C ILE A 3 -1.89 8.22 -11.39
N PHE A 4 -2.41 7.11 -10.88
CA PHE A 4 -1.68 5.84 -10.87
C PHE A 4 -1.55 5.21 -12.26
N CYS A 5 -2.54 5.41 -13.14
CA CYS A 5 -2.43 5.02 -14.55
C CYS A 5 -1.42 5.91 -15.31
N GLU A 6 -1.34 7.19 -14.96
CA GLU A 6 -0.39 8.13 -15.59
C GLU A 6 1.07 7.73 -15.28
N ILE A 7 1.36 7.33 -14.04
CA ILE A 7 2.71 6.89 -13.63
C ILE A 7 3.23 5.76 -14.51
N VAL A 8 2.37 4.79 -14.87
CA VAL A 8 2.77 3.66 -15.71
C VAL A 8 3.04 4.07 -17.16
N ASN A 9 2.31 5.07 -17.67
CA ASN A 9 2.32 5.45 -19.07
C ASN A 9 3.24 6.63 -19.40
N THR A 10 3.71 7.36 -18.39
CA THR A 10 4.51 8.58 -18.58
C THR A 10 5.79 8.51 -17.76
N PRO A 11 6.98 8.62 -18.38
CA PRO A 11 8.22 8.74 -17.64
C PRO A 11 8.14 9.93 -16.68
N SER A 12 8.28 9.70 -15.39
CA SER A 12 8.20 10.76 -14.39
C SER A 12 9.49 11.59 -14.35
N ASN A 13 9.35 12.91 -14.17
CA ASN A 13 10.45 13.75 -13.70
C ASN A 13 10.70 13.38 -12.22
N THR A 14 11.72 12.57 -12.00
CA THR A 14 12.05 11.98 -10.68
C THR A 14 12.50 13.02 -9.65
N GLU A 15 12.96 14.19 -10.10
CA GLU A 15 13.40 15.27 -9.20
C GLU A 15 12.21 16.07 -8.65
N GLU A 16 11.23 16.35 -9.48
CA GLU A 16 10.07 17.17 -9.10
C GLU A 16 8.98 16.33 -8.39
N PHE A 17 8.78 15.07 -8.83
CA PHE A 17 7.75 14.18 -8.33
C PHE A 17 8.34 12.83 -7.89
N PRO A 18 9.15 12.79 -6.82
CA PRO A 18 9.80 11.55 -6.37
C PRO A 18 8.79 10.47 -5.96
N GLU A 19 7.58 10.86 -5.59
CA GLU A 19 6.48 9.95 -5.31
C GLU A 19 5.96 9.19 -6.55
N ASN A 20 6.33 9.60 -7.76
CA ASN A 20 5.94 8.94 -9.00
C ASN A 20 6.98 7.94 -9.52
N VAL A 21 8.09 7.79 -8.82
CA VAL A 21 9.15 6.83 -9.18
C VAL A 21 8.68 5.41 -8.89
N ILE A 22 8.74 4.54 -9.90
CA ILE A 22 8.57 3.09 -9.73
C ILE A 22 9.89 2.52 -9.20
N ILE A 23 9.89 1.99 -7.98
CA ILE A 23 11.09 1.44 -7.33
C ILE A 23 11.24 -0.06 -7.49
N ASP A 24 10.16 -0.77 -7.80
CA ASP A 24 10.14 -2.20 -8.18
C ASP A 24 8.86 -2.49 -8.96
N GLU A 25 8.87 -3.55 -9.78
CA GLU A 25 7.70 -3.93 -10.57
C GLU A 25 7.69 -5.40 -10.96
N THR A 26 6.51 -5.87 -11.36
CA THR A 26 6.25 -7.17 -11.96
C THR A 26 5.39 -6.98 -13.22
N GLU A 27 4.85 -8.04 -13.78
CA GLU A 27 4.00 -7.96 -14.98
C GLU A 27 2.76 -7.08 -14.72
N HIS A 28 2.03 -7.32 -13.60
CA HIS A 28 0.74 -6.69 -13.33
C HIS A 28 0.79 -5.59 -12.27
N PHE A 29 1.90 -5.45 -11.51
CA PHE A 29 2.00 -4.54 -10.38
C PHE A 29 3.27 -3.72 -10.40
N TYR A 30 3.24 -2.59 -9.67
CA TYR A 30 4.43 -1.80 -9.40
C TYR A 30 4.45 -1.27 -7.96
N VAL A 31 5.65 -1.03 -7.45
CA VAL A 31 5.91 -0.50 -6.10
C VAL A 31 6.40 0.94 -6.22
N LYS A 32 5.89 1.81 -5.39
CA LYS A 32 6.33 3.21 -5.27
C LYS A 32 6.31 3.65 -3.81
N ALA A 33 7.07 4.67 -3.46
CA ALA A 33 6.94 5.34 -2.16
C ALA A 33 5.56 6.00 -2.03
N ALA A 34 4.97 5.94 -0.85
CA ALA A 34 3.71 6.60 -0.58
C ALA A 34 3.91 8.11 -0.44
N LEU A 35 3.13 8.92 -1.16
CA LEU A 35 3.07 10.36 -0.89
C LEU A 35 2.56 10.58 0.54
N GLY A 36 3.19 11.48 1.28
CA GLY A 36 2.95 11.64 2.71
C GLY A 36 3.48 10.44 3.50
N GLN A 37 4.74 10.09 3.27
CA GLN A 37 5.47 9.01 3.93
C GLN A 37 5.80 9.40 5.40
N PHE A 38 4.80 9.35 6.28
CA PHE A 38 4.96 9.70 7.70
C PHE A 38 5.77 8.67 8.50
N ILE A 39 5.99 7.48 7.97
CA ILE A 39 6.93 6.45 8.45
C ILE A 39 7.90 6.12 7.32
N ASP A 40 9.19 5.92 7.64
CA ASP A 40 10.22 5.52 6.68
C ASP A 40 9.86 4.18 6.04
N GLY A 41 10.05 4.09 4.73
CA GLY A 41 9.75 2.88 3.97
C GLY A 41 8.27 2.60 3.76
N TYR A 42 7.38 3.54 4.04
CA TYR A 42 5.98 3.42 3.66
C TYR A 42 5.84 3.44 2.14
N VAL A 43 5.39 2.32 1.58
CA VAL A 43 5.23 2.11 0.14
C VAL A 43 3.82 1.69 -0.24
N LEU A 44 3.51 1.87 -1.52
CA LEU A 44 2.31 1.37 -2.16
C LEU A 44 2.68 0.31 -3.19
N ILE A 45 1.91 -0.78 -3.25
CA ILE A 45 1.86 -1.67 -4.41
C ILE A 45 0.58 -1.32 -5.17
N ASN A 46 0.71 -1.01 -6.44
CA ASN A 46 -0.41 -0.60 -7.30
C ASN A 46 -0.57 -1.58 -8.45
N SER A 47 -1.81 -1.81 -8.89
CA SER A 47 -2.04 -2.52 -10.16
C SER A 47 -1.62 -1.64 -11.34
N LYS A 48 -1.04 -2.23 -12.41
CA LYS A 48 -0.77 -1.51 -13.66
C LYS A 48 -2.07 -1.27 -14.45
N LYS A 49 -2.98 -2.25 -14.45
CA LYS A 49 -4.33 -2.11 -14.98
C LYS A 49 -5.19 -1.31 -14.00
N HIS A 50 -6.02 -0.40 -14.54
CA HIS A 50 -6.97 0.33 -13.69
C HIS A 50 -8.05 -0.60 -13.16
N LEU A 51 -7.95 -0.95 -11.90
CA LEU A 51 -8.93 -1.74 -11.14
C LEU A 51 -9.41 -0.90 -9.95
N PRO A 52 -10.68 -0.98 -9.54
CA PRO A 52 -11.18 -0.25 -8.38
C PRO A 52 -10.47 -0.66 -7.06
N ASN A 53 -10.23 -1.97 -6.92
CA ASN A 53 -9.56 -2.58 -5.78
C ASN A 53 -9.09 -4.00 -6.14
N TYR A 54 -8.34 -4.66 -5.25
CA TYR A 54 -7.76 -5.98 -5.52
C TYR A 54 -8.76 -7.13 -5.58
N SER A 55 -10.01 -6.96 -5.14
CA SER A 55 -11.05 -7.98 -5.34
C SER A 55 -11.37 -8.19 -6.84
N PHE A 56 -10.96 -7.26 -7.71
CA PHE A 56 -11.15 -7.32 -9.16
C PHE A 56 -10.02 -8.03 -9.91
N LEU A 57 -9.01 -8.56 -9.24
CA LEU A 57 -8.01 -9.41 -9.88
C LEU A 57 -8.69 -10.62 -10.54
N GLU A 58 -8.23 -10.96 -11.73
CA GLU A 58 -8.96 -11.87 -12.63
C GLU A 58 -8.51 -13.33 -12.50
N SER A 59 -7.31 -13.57 -11.96
CA SER A 59 -6.71 -14.91 -11.90
C SER A 59 -5.96 -15.19 -10.61
N ILE A 60 -5.86 -16.47 -10.26
CA ILE A 60 -5.01 -16.94 -9.16
C ILE A 60 -3.53 -16.56 -9.36
N ASN A 61 -3.06 -16.50 -10.61
CA ASN A 61 -1.69 -16.13 -10.92
C ASN A 61 -1.40 -14.67 -10.53
N GLN A 62 -2.34 -13.75 -10.75
CA GLN A 62 -2.21 -12.36 -10.31
C GLN A 62 -2.17 -12.25 -8.78
N PHE A 63 -2.97 -13.05 -8.04
CA PHE A 63 -2.88 -13.09 -6.57
C PHE A 63 -1.54 -13.65 -6.09
N ASN A 64 -1.03 -14.70 -6.71
CA ASN A 64 0.27 -15.27 -6.37
C ASN A 64 1.41 -14.28 -6.67
N GLU A 65 1.33 -13.55 -7.78
CA GLU A 65 2.26 -12.49 -8.15
C GLU A 65 2.23 -11.35 -7.11
N LEU A 66 1.05 -10.91 -6.69
CA LEU A 66 0.88 -9.89 -5.65
C LEU A 66 1.49 -10.34 -4.32
N GLU A 67 1.19 -11.55 -3.84
CA GLU A 67 1.76 -12.10 -2.59
C GLU A 67 3.28 -12.25 -2.67
N SER A 68 3.81 -12.64 -3.82
CA SER A 68 5.26 -12.70 -4.07
C SER A 68 5.89 -11.30 -4.00
N LEU A 69 5.26 -10.32 -4.63
CA LEU A 69 5.73 -8.94 -4.61
C LEU A 69 5.65 -8.32 -3.21
N ILE A 70 4.57 -8.58 -2.44
CA ILE A 70 4.46 -8.18 -1.03
C ILE A 70 5.62 -8.77 -0.22
N SER A 71 5.89 -10.06 -0.38
CA SER A 71 6.96 -10.76 0.33
C SER A 71 8.34 -10.22 0.00
N LYS A 72 8.63 -9.98 -1.28
CA LYS A 72 9.86 -9.36 -1.77
C LYS A 72 10.03 -7.94 -1.22
N THR A 73 8.98 -7.13 -1.29
CA THR A 73 8.98 -5.75 -0.80
C THR A 73 9.28 -5.71 0.70
N LYS A 74 8.62 -6.53 1.51
CA LYS A 74 8.88 -6.66 2.94
C LYS A 74 10.32 -7.09 3.23
N CYS A 75 10.85 -8.06 2.49
CA CYS A 75 12.24 -8.51 2.65
C CYS A 75 13.24 -7.37 2.37
N ASN A 76 13.04 -6.60 1.31
CA ASN A 76 13.89 -5.46 1.00
C ASN A 76 13.81 -4.38 2.10
N LEU A 77 12.58 -4.03 2.52
CA LEU A 77 12.37 -3.05 3.59
C LEU A 77 12.98 -3.50 4.92
N SER A 78 12.86 -4.80 5.27
CA SER A 78 13.47 -5.35 6.48
C SER A 78 14.98 -5.16 6.49
N LYS A 79 15.65 -5.39 5.36
CA LYS A 79 17.11 -5.24 5.25
C LYS A 79 17.56 -3.77 5.25
N ILE A 80 16.73 -2.87 4.71
CA ILE A 80 17.05 -1.43 4.64
C ILE A 80 16.83 -0.74 5.99
N LEU A 81 15.77 -1.11 6.71
CA LEU A 81 15.28 -0.40 7.89
C LEU A 81 15.51 -1.15 9.21
N ASP A 82 16.00 -2.38 9.16
CA ASP A 82 16.15 -3.29 10.32
C ASP A 82 14.82 -3.48 11.08
N ILE A 83 13.71 -3.68 10.34
CA ILE A 83 12.36 -3.88 10.90
C ILE A 83 11.69 -5.09 10.25
N ASN A 84 10.97 -5.88 11.03
CA ASN A 84 10.31 -7.11 10.57
C ASN A 84 8.79 -7.10 10.74
N GLU A 85 8.24 -6.03 11.28
CA GLU A 85 6.81 -5.83 11.48
C GLU A 85 6.26 -4.89 10.40
N PHE A 86 5.18 -5.34 9.75
CA PHE A 86 4.53 -4.62 8.67
C PHE A 86 3.02 -4.63 8.86
N LEU A 87 2.43 -3.46 8.88
CA LEU A 87 1.01 -3.26 8.75
C LEU A 87 0.69 -3.13 7.26
N ILE A 88 -0.29 -3.92 6.78
CA ILE A 88 -0.71 -3.89 5.38
C ILE A 88 -2.21 -3.61 5.33
N PHE A 89 -2.64 -2.71 4.44
CA PHE A 89 -4.06 -2.46 4.26
C PHE A 89 -4.38 -1.99 2.83
N GLU A 90 -5.63 -2.21 2.45
CA GLU A 90 -6.28 -1.61 1.29
C GLU A 90 -7.62 -1.02 1.71
N HIS A 91 -7.96 0.13 1.18
CA HIS A 91 -9.31 0.67 1.25
C HIS A 91 -10.01 0.40 -0.09
N GLY A 92 -10.65 -0.76 -0.20
CA GLY A 92 -11.39 -1.20 -1.38
C GLY A 92 -12.76 -0.52 -1.46
N SER A 93 -12.92 0.43 -2.38
CA SER A 93 -14.21 1.07 -2.64
C SER A 93 -14.76 0.63 -3.99
N ILE A 94 -16.07 0.35 -4.06
CA ILE A 94 -16.80 0.10 -5.32
C ILE A 94 -17.71 1.25 -5.71
N ASN A 95 -18.05 2.12 -4.76
CA ASN A 95 -18.89 3.28 -4.97
C ASN A 95 -18.14 4.52 -4.49
N LYS A 96 -18.42 5.65 -5.16
CA LYS A 96 -17.92 6.97 -4.78
C LYS A 96 -18.44 7.42 -3.38
N LEU A 97 -18.56 6.52 -2.41
CA LEU A 97 -18.96 6.80 -1.02
C LEU A 97 -17.97 7.71 -0.28
N CYS A 98 -16.79 7.96 -0.86
CA CYS A 98 -15.80 8.90 -0.34
C CYS A 98 -16.03 10.35 -0.81
N PHE A 99 -17.18 10.71 -1.36
CA PHE A 99 -17.45 12.05 -1.83
C PHE A 99 -18.00 12.97 -0.73
N ASN A 100 -17.44 14.18 -0.66
CA ASN A 100 -17.95 15.35 0.08
C ASN A 100 -17.66 15.43 1.58
N THR A 101 -16.41 15.39 1.97
CA THR A 101 -16.00 15.91 3.27
C THR A 101 -14.92 16.96 3.12
N GLY A 102 -15.15 18.09 2.45
CA GLY A 102 -14.29 19.28 2.53
C GLY A 102 -12.76 19.11 2.44
N CYS A 103 -12.26 17.89 2.44
CA CYS A 103 -10.86 17.53 2.24
C CYS A 103 -10.58 17.49 0.75
N ASN A 104 -9.69 18.34 0.27
CA ASN A 104 -9.18 18.35 -1.12
C ASN A 104 -8.42 17.05 -1.50
N ALA A 105 -8.31 16.09 -0.59
CA ALA A 105 -7.67 14.80 -0.80
C ALA A 105 -8.70 13.80 -1.35
N LYS A 106 -8.82 13.74 -2.67
CA LYS A 106 -9.67 12.77 -3.39
C LYS A 106 -9.20 11.35 -3.04
N CYS A 107 -10.15 10.46 -2.65
CA CYS A 107 -9.87 9.03 -2.67
C CYS A 107 -9.51 8.61 -4.08
N ILE A 108 -8.41 7.88 -4.23
CA ILE A 108 -7.97 7.38 -5.52
C ILE A 108 -8.71 6.07 -5.77
N ASP A 109 -9.57 6.07 -6.79
CA ASP A 109 -10.30 4.90 -7.24
C ASP A 109 -9.39 4.05 -8.17
N HIS A 110 -8.44 3.35 -7.55
CA HIS A 110 -7.47 2.50 -8.20
C HIS A 110 -6.87 1.55 -7.16
N ALA A 111 -6.79 0.26 -7.49
CA ALA A 111 -6.29 -0.78 -6.59
C ALA A 111 -4.85 -0.48 -6.12
N HIS A 112 -4.68 -0.21 -4.84
CA HIS A 112 -3.39 0.05 -4.22
C HIS A 112 -3.35 -0.49 -2.80
N LEU A 113 -2.31 -1.26 -2.51
CA LEU A 113 -2.04 -1.84 -1.21
C LEU A 113 -0.98 -1.02 -0.50
N HIS A 114 -1.27 -0.63 0.72
CA HIS A 114 -0.34 0.08 1.59
C HIS A 114 0.51 -0.92 2.37
N ILE A 115 1.83 -0.73 2.41
CA ILE A 115 2.76 -1.49 3.25
C ILE A 115 3.52 -0.50 4.12
N ILE A 116 3.35 -0.61 5.43
CA ILE A 116 3.95 0.30 6.42
C ILE A 116 4.85 -0.50 7.36
N PRO A 117 6.17 -0.26 7.35
CA PRO A 117 7.10 -0.84 8.33
C PRO A 117 6.79 -0.25 9.71
N THR A 118 6.18 -1.02 10.61
CA THR A 118 5.79 -0.52 11.93
C THR A 118 5.35 -1.64 12.87
N GLN A 119 5.56 -1.45 14.16
CA GLN A 119 5.00 -2.26 15.24
C GLN A 119 3.59 -1.82 15.65
N ILE A 120 3.12 -0.70 15.12
CA ILE A 120 1.79 -0.19 15.41
C ILE A 120 0.74 -1.12 14.80
N ASP A 121 -0.28 -1.42 15.60
CA ASP A 121 -1.41 -2.24 15.20
C ASP A 121 -2.72 -1.53 15.58
N ILE A 122 -3.62 -1.41 14.62
CA ILE A 122 -4.93 -0.78 14.80
C ILE A 122 -6.09 -1.79 14.67
N LEU A 123 -5.78 -3.10 14.76
CA LEU A 123 -6.78 -4.16 14.60
C LEU A 123 -7.97 -3.98 15.55
N GLN A 124 -7.72 -3.73 16.83
CA GLN A 124 -8.78 -3.53 17.81
C GLN A 124 -9.67 -2.32 17.50
N GLN A 125 -9.08 -1.23 17.01
CA GLN A 125 -9.84 -0.03 16.62
C GLN A 125 -10.76 -0.32 15.42
N LEU A 126 -10.31 -1.11 14.45
CA LEU A 126 -11.14 -1.53 13.32
C LEU A 126 -12.24 -2.51 13.76
N GLN A 127 -11.91 -3.47 14.62
CA GLN A 127 -12.87 -4.46 15.15
C GLN A 127 -13.97 -3.83 15.98
N SER A 128 -13.69 -2.70 16.67
CA SER A 128 -14.69 -1.98 17.45
C SER A 128 -15.67 -1.15 16.61
N GLN A 129 -15.35 -0.90 15.33
CA GLN A 129 -16.14 -0.01 14.46
C GLN A 129 -16.84 -0.76 13.31
N PHE A 130 -16.34 -1.93 12.91
CA PHE A 130 -16.83 -2.64 11.74
C PHE A 130 -17.05 -4.12 12.01
N SER A 131 -18.05 -4.70 11.37
CA SER A 131 -18.15 -6.14 11.25
C SER A 131 -16.99 -6.66 10.36
N TYR A 132 -16.42 -7.81 10.70
CA TYR A 132 -15.24 -8.33 10.02
C TYR A 132 -15.26 -9.85 9.86
N ILE A 133 -14.44 -10.32 8.93
CA ILE A 133 -14.13 -11.72 8.69
C ILE A 133 -12.60 -11.86 8.71
N GLN A 134 -12.11 -12.87 9.41
CA GLN A 134 -10.71 -13.26 9.33
C GLN A 134 -10.49 -14.12 8.09
N LEU A 135 -9.51 -13.76 7.27
CA LEU A 135 -9.17 -14.48 6.03
C LEU A 135 -8.08 -15.51 6.28
N LYS A 136 -8.16 -16.61 5.55
CA LYS A 136 -7.10 -17.62 5.48
C LYS A 136 -6.06 -17.25 4.42
N SER A 137 -6.49 -16.65 3.33
CA SER A 137 -5.64 -16.18 2.23
C SER A 137 -6.11 -14.84 1.68
N HIS A 138 -5.23 -14.13 0.96
CA HIS A 138 -5.57 -12.89 0.29
C HIS A 138 -6.57 -13.12 -0.88
N LEU A 139 -6.59 -14.32 -1.45
CA LEU A 139 -7.51 -14.69 -2.53
C LEU A 139 -8.98 -14.51 -2.14
N GLU A 140 -9.33 -14.72 -0.87
CA GLU A 140 -10.71 -14.58 -0.38
C GLU A 140 -11.25 -13.13 -0.46
N VAL A 141 -10.38 -12.14 -0.74
CA VAL A 141 -10.81 -10.77 -1.04
C VAL A 141 -11.73 -10.70 -2.26
N GLN A 142 -11.67 -11.68 -3.20
CA GLN A 142 -12.55 -11.75 -4.36
C GLN A 142 -14.04 -11.82 -4.01
N ASP A 143 -14.40 -12.37 -2.85
CA ASP A 143 -15.78 -12.47 -2.37
C ASP A 143 -16.38 -11.09 -2.04
N PHE A 144 -15.54 -10.05 -2.02
CA PHE A 144 -15.91 -8.67 -1.70
C PHE A 144 -15.97 -7.75 -2.92
N ARG A 145 -15.95 -8.31 -4.14
CA ARG A 145 -15.99 -7.54 -5.41
C ARG A 145 -17.18 -6.55 -5.51
N THR A 146 -18.29 -6.86 -4.86
CA THR A 146 -19.51 -6.02 -4.87
C THR A 146 -19.70 -5.20 -3.59
N LYS A 147 -18.70 -5.11 -2.72
CA LYS A 147 -18.79 -4.45 -1.41
C LYS A 147 -17.62 -3.48 -1.23
N SER A 148 -17.87 -2.40 -0.50
CA SER A 148 -16.78 -1.58 0.03
C SER A 148 -16.20 -2.22 1.27
N TYR A 149 -14.87 -2.25 1.38
CA TYR A 149 -14.19 -2.92 2.48
C TYR A 149 -12.88 -2.22 2.87
N ILE A 150 -12.38 -2.58 4.06
CA ILE A 150 -10.97 -2.39 4.42
C ILE A 150 -10.36 -3.78 4.56
N TYR A 151 -9.38 -4.10 3.70
CA TYR A 151 -8.47 -5.21 3.95
C TYR A 151 -7.40 -4.75 4.93
N TYR A 152 -7.09 -5.57 5.92
CA TYR A 152 -6.09 -5.26 6.93
C TYR A 152 -5.30 -6.50 7.34
N GLN A 153 -3.97 -6.40 7.33
CA GLN A 153 -3.09 -7.38 7.93
C GLN A 153 -2.36 -6.77 9.11
N SER A 154 -2.55 -7.37 10.27
CA SER A 154 -1.94 -6.93 11.53
C SER A 154 -0.42 -7.02 11.49
N SER A 155 0.27 -5.98 11.95
CA SER A 155 1.73 -5.97 12.08
C SER A 155 2.22 -7.01 13.09
N ARG A 156 1.47 -7.25 14.15
CA ARG A 156 1.81 -8.14 15.27
C ARG A 156 1.41 -9.59 15.01
N SER A 157 0.12 -9.86 14.88
CA SER A 157 -0.41 -11.22 14.73
C SER A 157 -0.25 -11.82 13.34
N LYS A 158 0.06 -10.97 12.32
CA LYS A 158 0.06 -11.32 10.89
C LYS A 158 -1.29 -11.81 10.37
N SER A 159 -2.34 -11.77 11.19
CA SER A 159 -3.69 -12.16 10.79
C SER A 159 -4.25 -11.18 9.75
N LYS A 160 -4.95 -11.73 8.77
CA LYS A 160 -5.58 -10.99 7.67
C LYS A 160 -7.08 -10.88 7.96
N HIS A 161 -7.64 -9.69 7.76
CA HIS A 161 -9.06 -9.41 8.00
C HIS A 161 -9.65 -8.58 6.87
N ILE A 162 -10.94 -8.77 6.62
CA ILE A 162 -11.76 -7.84 5.86
C ILE A 162 -12.81 -7.25 6.78
N PHE A 163 -12.88 -5.93 6.78
CA PHE A 163 -13.89 -5.14 7.47
C PHE A 163 -14.91 -4.62 6.48
N ASN A 164 -16.19 -4.91 6.70
CA ASN A 164 -17.26 -4.50 5.82
C ASN A 164 -17.61 -3.02 6.07
N VAL A 165 -17.46 -2.20 5.04
CA VAL A 165 -17.74 -0.75 5.12
C VAL A 165 -19.12 -0.49 4.56
N THR A 166 -20.11 -0.39 5.44
CA THR A 166 -21.52 -0.11 5.09
C THR A 166 -21.90 1.36 5.22
N ASN A 167 -21.13 2.12 6.01
CA ASN A 167 -21.36 3.53 6.25
C ASN A 167 -20.25 4.37 5.64
N PHE A 168 -20.51 5.66 5.50
CA PHE A 168 -19.51 6.62 5.10
C PHE A 168 -18.31 6.63 6.06
N ILE A 169 -17.11 6.56 5.52
CA ILE A 169 -15.86 6.79 6.24
C ILE A 169 -15.07 7.91 5.56
N PRO A 170 -14.33 8.75 6.33
CA PRO A 170 -13.55 9.84 5.75
C PRO A 170 -12.45 9.32 4.83
N SER A 171 -12.04 10.16 3.87
CA SER A 171 -10.85 9.90 3.06
C SER A 171 -9.65 9.64 3.94
N GLN A 172 -8.79 8.68 3.55
CA GLN A 172 -7.57 8.30 4.29
C GLN A 172 -7.83 7.83 5.75
N PHE A 173 -9.02 7.29 6.01
CA PHE A 173 -9.46 6.86 7.35
C PHE A 173 -8.42 6.00 8.08
N VAL A 174 -7.88 4.98 7.42
CA VAL A 174 -6.88 4.08 8.03
C VAL A 174 -5.59 4.85 8.37
N ARG A 175 -5.16 5.77 7.50
CA ARG A 175 -4.00 6.65 7.77
C ARG A 175 -4.25 7.54 8.98
N GLN A 176 -5.47 8.08 9.14
CA GLN A 176 -5.84 8.88 10.30
C GLN A 176 -5.72 8.08 11.61
N LEU A 177 -6.21 6.83 11.63
CA LEU A 177 -6.09 5.96 12.80
C LEU A 177 -4.63 5.66 13.15
N ILE A 178 -3.79 5.38 12.14
CA ILE A 178 -2.36 5.13 12.35
C ILE A 178 -1.66 6.37 12.88
N CYS A 179 -1.85 7.53 12.23
CA CYS A 179 -1.21 8.77 12.65
C CYS A 179 -1.66 9.21 14.05
N LYS A 180 -2.93 9.02 14.40
CA LYS A 180 -3.41 9.26 15.77
C LYS A 180 -2.67 8.39 16.78
N LYS A 181 -2.42 7.12 16.46
CA LYS A 181 -1.71 6.20 17.35
C LYS A 181 -0.19 6.48 17.42
N LEU A 182 0.35 7.15 16.41
CA LEU A 182 1.73 7.65 16.38
C LEU A 182 1.90 9.01 17.09
N GLU A 183 0.84 9.58 17.66
CA GLU A 183 0.83 10.92 18.23
C GLU A 183 1.17 12.02 17.21
N MET A 184 0.86 11.78 15.93
CA MET A 184 1.07 12.68 14.80
C MET A 184 -0.27 12.92 14.07
N PRO A 185 -1.30 13.44 14.74
CA PRO A 185 -2.70 13.38 14.30
C PRO A 185 -2.98 14.04 12.93
N ASP A 186 -2.14 14.97 12.47
CA ASP A 186 -2.36 15.71 11.22
C ASP A 186 -1.58 15.14 10.04
N ASN A 187 -0.57 14.30 10.28
CA ASN A 187 0.37 13.81 9.26
C ASN A 187 -0.24 12.80 8.27
N TRP A 188 -1.48 12.36 8.53
CA TRP A 188 -2.22 11.54 7.57
C TRP A 188 -2.50 12.25 6.25
N ASN A 189 -2.59 13.59 6.27
CA ASN A 189 -2.93 14.40 5.11
C ASN A 189 -1.69 14.63 4.23
N TRP A 190 -1.53 13.78 3.22
CA TRP A 190 -0.40 13.84 2.31
C TRP A 190 -0.33 15.14 1.49
N SER A 191 -1.42 15.89 1.34
CA SER A 191 -1.41 17.18 0.63
C SER A 191 -0.76 18.30 1.45
N LEU A 192 -0.85 18.21 2.78
CA LEU A 192 -0.20 19.14 3.70
C LEU A 192 1.21 18.67 4.10
N TYR A 193 1.41 17.36 4.18
CA TYR A 193 2.66 16.72 4.61
C TYR A 193 3.16 15.75 3.54
N PRO A 194 3.62 16.22 2.35
CA PRO A 194 3.99 15.36 1.23
C PRO A 194 5.30 14.58 1.44
N TYR A 195 6.23 15.09 2.25
CA TYR A 195 7.53 14.48 2.58
C TYR A 195 8.40 14.12 1.35
N ARG A 196 8.42 14.96 0.30
CA ARG A 196 9.07 14.65 -0.98
C ARG A 196 10.57 14.40 -0.86
N GLU A 197 11.29 15.21 -0.05
CA GLU A 197 12.72 15.00 0.16
C GLU A 197 13.00 13.63 0.80
N LYS A 198 12.24 13.27 1.81
CA LYS A 198 12.31 11.95 2.46
C LYS A 198 12.03 10.81 1.47
N ILE A 199 11.06 10.98 0.57
CA ILE A 199 10.74 10.02 -0.49
C ILE A 199 11.91 9.90 -1.48
N LYS A 200 12.54 11.00 -1.88
CA LYS A 200 13.69 11.01 -2.79
C LYS A 200 14.87 10.21 -2.22
N ASP A 201 15.20 10.46 -0.96
CA ASP A 201 16.26 9.74 -0.25
C ASP A 201 15.94 8.24 -0.14
N PHE A 202 14.72 7.91 0.27
CA PHE A 202 14.26 6.53 0.37
C PHE A 202 14.31 5.79 -0.98
N ASN A 203 13.84 6.39 -2.07
CA ASN A 203 13.90 5.80 -3.40
C ASN A 203 15.34 5.45 -3.80
N SER A 204 16.27 6.37 -3.56
CA SER A 204 17.71 6.16 -3.85
C SER A 204 18.27 4.96 -3.08
N ILE A 205 17.96 4.86 -1.79
CA ILE A 205 18.40 3.74 -0.94
C ILE A 205 17.78 2.42 -1.41
N TYR A 206 16.47 2.40 -1.65
CA TYR A 206 15.75 1.20 -2.06
C TYR A 206 16.25 0.66 -3.40
N MET A 207 16.43 1.52 -4.40
CA MET A 207 16.89 1.12 -5.73
C MET A 207 18.31 0.57 -5.69
N LYS A 208 19.23 1.21 -4.97
CA LYS A 208 20.60 0.71 -4.76
C LYS A 208 20.62 -0.66 -4.09
N HIS A 209 19.76 -0.87 -3.08
CA HIS A 209 19.66 -2.16 -2.39
C HIS A 209 19.11 -3.24 -3.34
N SER A 210 18.05 -2.95 -4.08
CA SER A 210 17.44 -3.89 -5.03
C SER A 210 18.41 -4.30 -6.14
N GLU A 211 19.22 -3.38 -6.64
CA GLU A 211 20.25 -3.68 -7.64
C GLU A 211 21.33 -4.61 -7.10
N LYS A 212 21.86 -4.34 -5.90
CA LYS A 212 22.82 -5.24 -5.23
C LYS A 212 22.26 -6.65 -5.07
N MET A 213 21.00 -6.78 -4.67
CA MET A 213 20.36 -8.08 -4.53
C MET A 213 20.22 -8.83 -5.85
N ARG A 214 19.85 -8.14 -6.94
CA ARG A 214 19.77 -8.73 -8.29
C ARG A 214 21.13 -9.22 -8.76
N GLN A 215 22.20 -8.48 -8.52
CA GLN A 215 23.57 -8.86 -8.89
C GLN A 215 24.05 -10.08 -8.08
N ALA A 216 23.76 -10.12 -6.77
CA ALA A 216 24.12 -11.25 -5.92
C ALA A 216 23.44 -12.57 -6.38
N ILE A 217 22.17 -12.51 -6.81
CA ILE A 217 21.45 -13.68 -7.32
C ILE A 217 22.04 -14.16 -8.66
N LYS A 218 22.41 -13.23 -9.57
CA LYS A 218 23.01 -13.59 -10.87
C LYS A 218 24.42 -14.18 -10.75
N GLY A 219 25.14 -13.90 -9.68
CA GLY A 219 26.49 -14.41 -9.40
C GLY A 219 26.52 -15.79 -8.71
N LEU A 220 25.37 -16.37 -8.36
CA LEU A 220 25.31 -17.70 -7.79
C LEU A 220 25.50 -18.76 -8.92
N PRO A 221 26.39 -19.74 -8.75
CA PRO A 221 26.53 -20.82 -9.71
C PRO A 221 25.21 -21.58 -9.83
N HIS A 222 24.74 -21.79 -11.03
CA HIS A 222 23.59 -22.66 -11.30
C HIS A 222 23.98 -24.08 -10.88
N SER A 223 23.45 -24.55 -9.76
CA SER A 223 23.58 -25.93 -9.27
C SER A 223 22.63 -26.86 -10.03
#